data_d7c9ab8eb4d91cf7463aaf364632d8ab
#
_entry.id   d7c9ab8eb4d91cf7463aaf364632d8ab
#
_cell.length_a   1.000
_cell.length_b   1.000
_cell.length_c   1.000
_cell.angle_alpha   90.00
_cell.angle_beta   90.00
_cell.angle_gamma   90.00
#
_symmetry.space_group_name_H-M   'P 1'
#
loop_
_entity.id
_entity.type
_entity.pdbx_description
1 polymer ?
#
loop_
_entity_poly.entity_id
_entity_poly.type
_entity_poly.pdbx_seq_one_letter_code
_entity_poly.pdbx_strand_id
1 'polypeptide(L)'
;MSKKNPWQIFSEECKGVADAYQRLMSEANFGGVLDEKTRLLIMVGIYSTTRDPVALSHFVGEALKAGASKRQIQAAALLPFTVGVSSAELSIPLIKEICDIERR
;
A
#
# COMPACT_ATOMS: atom_id res chain seq x y z
N MET A 1 30.09 0.48 -4.28
CA MET A 1 29.29 -0.72 -3.94
C MET A 1 27.86 -0.33 -3.62
N SER A 2 26.92 -0.92 -4.30
CA SER A 2 25.52 -0.66 -3.99
C SER A 2 25.13 -1.39 -2.70
N LYS A 3 24.43 -0.69 -1.86
CA LYS A 3 23.94 -1.21 -0.59
C LYS A 3 22.72 -2.08 -0.86
N LYS A 4 22.64 -3.26 -0.26
CA LYS A 4 21.47 -4.11 -0.36
C LYS A 4 20.30 -3.43 0.33
N ASN A 5 19.10 -3.51 -0.28
CA ASN A 5 17.90 -2.97 0.34
C ASN A 5 17.35 -3.93 1.41
N PRO A 6 16.44 -3.46 2.28
CA PRO A 6 15.89 -4.29 3.35
C PRO A 6 15.28 -5.61 2.87
N TRP A 7 14.59 -5.62 1.74
CA TRP A 7 14.00 -6.85 1.19
C TRP A 7 15.06 -7.86 0.82
N GLN A 8 16.17 -7.41 0.20
CA GLN A 8 17.27 -8.29 -0.18
C GLN A 8 17.89 -8.94 1.05
N ILE A 9 18.13 -8.17 2.10
CA ILE A 9 18.70 -8.68 3.34
C ILE A 9 17.76 -9.71 3.98
N PHE A 10 16.48 -9.38 4.09
CA PHE A 10 15.46 -10.29 4.62
C PHE A 10 15.39 -11.59 3.83
N SER A 11 15.40 -11.50 2.49
CA SER A 11 15.32 -12.67 1.61
C SER A 11 16.52 -13.59 1.76
N GLU A 12 17.70 -13.02 1.99
CA GLU A 12 18.92 -13.80 2.18
C GLU A 12 18.97 -14.45 3.55
N GLU A 13 18.64 -13.70 4.60
CA GLU A 13 18.70 -14.19 5.97
C GLU A 13 17.57 -15.16 6.30
N CYS A 14 16.41 -14.96 5.71
CA CYS A 14 15.20 -15.73 6.01
C CYS A 14 14.56 -16.26 4.72
N LYS A 15 15.35 -17.03 3.94
CA LYS A 15 14.93 -17.45 2.60
C LYS A 15 13.61 -18.20 2.60
N GLY A 16 13.41 -19.14 3.51
CA GLY A 16 12.18 -19.93 3.57
C GLY A 16 10.95 -19.07 3.85
N VAL A 17 11.08 -18.10 4.74
CA VAL A 17 9.99 -17.18 5.08
C VAL A 17 9.70 -16.26 3.88
N ALA A 18 10.74 -15.73 3.25
CA ALA A 18 10.58 -14.86 2.08
C ALA A 18 9.91 -15.60 0.93
N ASP A 19 10.31 -16.87 0.68
CA ASP A 19 9.71 -17.70 -0.36
C ASP A 19 8.23 -17.99 -0.05
N ALA A 20 7.89 -18.27 1.20
CA ALA A 20 6.50 -18.48 1.62
C ALA A 20 5.67 -17.22 1.45
N TYR A 21 6.23 -16.05 1.77
CA TYR A 21 5.58 -14.77 1.55
C TYR A 21 5.29 -14.53 0.07
N GLN A 22 6.25 -14.83 -0.81
CA GLN A 22 6.07 -14.66 -2.25
C GLN A 22 4.95 -15.57 -2.77
N ARG A 23 4.86 -16.81 -2.28
CA ARG A 23 3.76 -17.72 -2.64
C ARG A 23 2.43 -17.17 -2.15
N LEU A 24 2.38 -16.66 -0.91
CA LEU A 24 1.17 -16.05 -0.37
C LEU A 24 0.70 -14.89 -1.25
N MET A 25 1.62 -14.02 -1.67
CA MET A 25 1.26 -12.87 -2.50
C MET A 25 0.77 -13.28 -3.88
N SER A 26 1.36 -14.33 -4.46
CA SER A 26 0.89 -14.89 -5.73
C SER A 26 -0.53 -15.45 -5.60
N GLU A 27 -0.79 -16.20 -4.54
CA GLU A 27 -2.12 -16.76 -4.28
C GLU A 27 -3.13 -15.66 -3.95
N ALA A 28 -2.71 -14.60 -3.25
CA ALA A 28 -3.58 -13.46 -2.96
C ALA A 28 -4.04 -12.75 -4.25
N ASN A 29 -3.23 -12.81 -5.30
CA ASN A 29 -3.57 -12.28 -6.62
C ASN A 29 -4.17 -13.38 -7.53
N PHE A 30 -4.56 -14.52 -6.98
CA PHE A 30 -5.14 -15.65 -7.69
C PHE A 30 -4.30 -16.07 -8.90
N GLY A 31 -2.98 -16.08 -8.72
CA GLY A 31 -2.03 -16.48 -9.75
C GLY A 31 -1.81 -15.45 -10.87
N GLY A 32 -2.37 -14.24 -10.74
CA GLY A 32 -2.13 -13.19 -11.74
C GLY A 32 -3.39 -12.55 -12.31
N VAL A 33 -4.48 -12.51 -11.54
CA VAL A 33 -5.72 -11.84 -11.98
C VAL A 33 -5.47 -10.36 -12.26
N LEU A 34 -4.69 -9.68 -11.41
CA LEU A 34 -4.25 -8.32 -11.66
C LEU A 34 -2.87 -8.37 -12.32
N ASP A 35 -2.69 -7.61 -13.38
CA ASP A 35 -1.39 -7.53 -14.03
C ASP A 35 -0.36 -6.85 -13.12
N GLU A 36 0.89 -6.98 -13.48
CA GLU A 36 2.00 -6.52 -12.64
C GLU A 36 1.94 -5.02 -12.36
N LYS A 37 1.66 -4.22 -13.38
CA LYS A 37 1.59 -2.76 -13.22
C LYS A 37 0.46 -2.37 -12.27
N THR A 38 -0.72 -2.97 -12.43
CA THR A 38 -1.89 -2.70 -11.57
C THR A 38 -1.59 -3.09 -10.13
N ARG A 39 -1.03 -4.28 -9.93
CA ARG A 39 -0.64 -4.77 -8.60
C ARG A 39 0.32 -3.79 -7.90
N LEU A 40 1.33 -3.34 -8.63
CA LEU A 40 2.34 -2.44 -8.08
C LEU A 40 1.77 -1.05 -7.75
N LEU A 41 0.83 -0.56 -8.56
CA LEU A 41 0.15 0.70 -8.28
C LEU A 41 -0.70 0.59 -7.00
N ILE A 42 -1.36 -0.54 -6.79
CA ILE A 42 -2.09 -0.80 -5.55
C ILE A 42 -1.14 -0.75 -4.35
N MET A 43 0.05 -1.36 -4.46
CA MET A 43 1.05 -1.33 -3.39
C MET A 43 1.52 0.09 -3.10
N VAL A 44 1.68 0.93 -4.14
CA VAL A 44 2.01 2.34 -3.95
C VAL A 44 0.95 3.04 -3.09
N GLY A 45 -0.31 2.81 -3.38
CA GLY A 45 -1.42 3.37 -2.61
C GLY A 45 -1.39 2.92 -1.15
N ILE A 46 -1.18 1.63 -0.92
CA ILE A 46 -1.12 1.05 0.44
C ILE A 46 0.02 1.71 1.24
N TYR A 47 1.22 1.76 0.69
CA TYR A 47 2.38 2.24 1.43
C TYR A 47 2.46 3.76 1.52
N SER A 48 1.74 4.49 0.67
CA SER A 48 1.50 5.92 0.86
C SER A 48 0.64 6.16 2.08
N THR A 49 -0.38 5.31 2.27
CA THR A 49 -1.31 5.42 3.40
C THR A 49 -0.65 5.04 4.72
N THR A 50 0.15 3.98 4.73
CA THR A 50 0.85 3.52 5.93
C THR A 50 2.09 4.33 6.25
N ARG A 51 2.50 5.21 5.33
CA ARG A 51 3.67 6.09 5.48
C ARG A 51 4.98 5.33 5.71
N ASP A 52 5.16 4.26 4.96
CA ASP A 52 6.39 3.47 4.99
C ASP A 52 7.28 3.90 3.83
N PRO A 53 8.28 4.79 4.06
CA PRO A 53 9.08 5.32 2.96
C PRO A 53 9.97 4.28 2.30
N VAL A 54 10.38 3.24 3.01
CA VAL A 54 11.22 2.19 2.46
C VAL A 54 10.41 1.33 1.48
N ALA A 55 9.26 0.83 1.90
CA ALA A 55 8.40 0.03 1.05
C ALA A 55 7.86 0.86 -0.12
N LEU A 56 7.46 2.11 0.15
CA LEU A 56 6.96 3.00 -0.90
C LEU A 56 8.01 3.21 -1.99
N SER A 57 9.25 3.52 -1.61
CA SER A 57 10.34 3.71 -2.58
C SER A 57 10.54 2.46 -3.44
N HIS A 58 10.49 1.28 -2.82
CA HIS A 58 10.62 0.01 -3.53
C HIS A 58 9.51 -0.14 -4.59
N PHE A 59 8.26 0.05 -4.18
CA PHE A 59 7.13 -0.18 -5.10
C PHE A 59 7.00 0.91 -6.16
N VAL A 60 7.40 2.15 -5.87
CA VAL A 60 7.49 3.19 -6.91
C VAL A 60 8.51 2.78 -7.97
N GLY A 61 9.68 2.32 -7.56
CA GLY A 61 10.71 1.85 -8.48
C GLY A 61 10.24 0.68 -9.34
N GLU A 62 9.59 -0.30 -8.71
CA GLU A 62 9.07 -1.46 -9.43
C GLU A 62 7.93 -1.08 -10.39
N ALA A 63 7.06 -0.15 -10.00
CA ALA A 63 5.99 0.34 -10.87
C ALA A 63 6.56 1.02 -12.12
N LEU A 64 7.61 1.83 -11.96
CA LEU A 64 8.30 2.44 -13.10
C LEU A 64 8.86 1.39 -14.05
N LYS A 65 9.50 0.35 -13.51
CA LYS A 65 10.02 -0.78 -14.33
C LYS A 65 8.92 -1.51 -15.06
N ALA A 66 7.73 -1.58 -14.49
CA ALA A 66 6.58 -2.24 -15.09
C ALA A 66 5.85 -1.35 -16.10
N GLY A 67 6.35 -0.15 -16.35
CA GLY A 67 5.82 0.76 -17.37
C GLY A 67 4.81 1.77 -16.86
N ALA A 68 4.65 1.93 -15.55
CA ALA A 68 3.77 2.95 -15.01
C ALA A 68 4.37 4.33 -15.22
N SER A 69 3.52 5.32 -15.56
CA SER A 69 3.95 6.69 -15.70
C SER A 69 3.99 7.37 -14.32
N LYS A 70 4.72 8.48 -14.25
CA LYS A 70 4.73 9.31 -13.04
C LYS A 70 3.32 9.68 -12.61
N ARG A 71 2.45 10.06 -13.56
CA ARG A 71 1.06 10.43 -13.26
C ARG A 71 0.24 9.25 -12.75
N GLN A 72 0.44 8.06 -13.29
CA GLN A 72 -0.25 6.88 -12.77
C GLN A 72 0.17 6.59 -11.32
N ILE A 73 1.45 6.72 -11.03
CA ILE A 73 1.98 6.49 -9.67
C ILE A 73 1.43 7.56 -8.71
N GLN A 74 1.41 8.84 -9.13
CA GLN A 74 0.84 9.92 -8.33
C GLN A 74 -0.64 9.67 -8.04
N ALA A 75 -1.40 9.25 -9.05
CA ALA A 75 -2.82 8.93 -8.88
C ALA A 75 -3.02 7.82 -7.85
N ALA A 76 -2.22 6.75 -7.94
CA ALA A 76 -2.27 5.65 -6.97
C ALA A 76 -2.00 6.13 -5.55
N ALA A 77 -1.09 7.10 -5.39
CA ALA A 77 -0.75 7.66 -4.08
C ALA A 77 -1.83 8.59 -3.54
N LEU A 78 -2.59 9.25 -4.42
CA LEU A 78 -3.59 10.25 -4.04
C LEU A 78 -4.98 9.68 -3.82
N LEU A 79 -5.37 8.64 -4.56
CA LEU A 79 -6.69 8.02 -4.40
C LEU A 79 -7.00 7.57 -2.96
N PRO A 80 -6.03 7.09 -2.17
CA PRO A 80 -6.28 6.77 -0.77
C PRO A 80 -6.73 7.92 0.13
N PHE A 81 -6.74 9.15 -0.35
CA PHE A 81 -7.32 10.28 0.39
C PHE A 81 -8.79 10.03 0.74
N THR A 82 -9.46 9.14 0.00
CA THR A 82 -10.83 8.72 0.32
C THR A 82 -10.94 8.12 1.74
N VAL A 83 -9.85 7.57 2.27
CA VAL A 83 -9.81 7.04 3.65
C VAL A 83 -10.10 8.17 4.66
N GLY A 84 -9.60 9.39 4.39
CA GLY A 84 -9.87 10.55 5.24
C GLY A 84 -11.35 10.93 5.23
N VAL A 85 -11.98 10.96 4.07
CA VAL A 85 -13.42 11.22 3.94
C VAL A 85 -14.22 10.16 4.67
N SER A 86 -13.88 8.88 4.46
CA SER A 86 -14.57 7.76 5.12
C SER A 86 -14.46 7.86 6.64
N SER A 87 -13.30 8.24 7.14
CA SER A 87 -13.06 8.45 8.56
C SER A 87 -13.97 9.58 9.11
N ALA A 88 -14.08 10.68 8.36
CA ALA A 88 -14.94 11.80 8.75
C ALA A 88 -16.42 11.41 8.74
N GLU A 89 -16.84 10.61 7.75
CA GLU A 89 -18.21 10.12 7.66
C GLU A 89 -18.59 9.25 8.86
N LEU A 90 -17.63 8.55 9.43
CA LEU A 90 -17.82 7.76 10.65
C LEU A 90 -17.85 8.66 11.89
N SER A 91 -16.84 9.52 12.02
CA SER A 91 -16.60 10.25 13.28
C SER A 91 -17.54 11.43 13.50
N ILE A 92 -17.84 12.20 12.47
CA ILE A 92 -18.66 13.41 12.65
C ILE A 92 -20.08 13.09 13.08
N PRO A 93 -20.82 12.14 12.47
CA PRO A 93 -22.15 11.77 12.97
C PRO A 93 -22.13 11.22 14.40
N LEU A 94 -21.09 10.43 14.73
CA LEU A 94 -20.95 9.85 16.06
C LEU A 94 -20.73 10.94 17.12
N ILE A 95 -19.87 11.90 16.82
CA ILE A 95 -19.61 13.05 17.71
C ILE A 95 -20.89 13.85 17.93
N LYS A 96 -21.62 14.13 16.86
CA LYS A 96 -22.88 14.85 16.93
C LYS A 96 -23.86 14.14 17.85
N GLU A 97 -24.04 12.83 17.66
CA GLU A 97 -24.94 12.01 18.47
C GLU A 97 -24.57 12.08 19.96
N ILE A 98 -23.28 11.90 20.27
CA ILE A 98 -22.81 11.94 21.66
C ILE A 98 -23.03 13.33 22.28
N CYS A 99 -22.69 14.39 21.55
CA CYS A 99 -22.87 15.76 22.03
C CYS A 99 -24.36 16.11 22.24
N ASP A 100 -25.24 15.63 21.38
CA ASP A 100 -26.67 15.86 21.49
C ASP A 100 -27.23 15.15 22.74
N ILE A 101 -26.76 13.95 23.02
CA ILE A 101 -27.15 13.21 24.24
C ILE A 101 -26.68 13.94 25.49
N GLU A 102 -25.45 14.42 25.53
CA GLU A 102 -24.89 15.13 26.67
C GLU A 102 -25.60 16.44 26.97
N ARG A 103 -26.26 17.03 26.00
CA ARG A 103 -27.00 18.28 26.14
C ARG A 103 -28.38 18.09 26.76
N ARG A 104 -28.85 16.87 26.85
CA ARG A 104 -30.14 16.55 27.44
C ARG A 104 -29.99 16.50 28.98
#